data_2b4dd938bbaad15bf38c6a91895c6147
#
_entry.id   2b4dd938bbaad15bf38c6a91895c6147
#
_cell.length_a   1.000
_cell.length_b   1.000
_cell.length_c   1.000
_cell.angle_alpha   90.00
_cell.angle_beta   90.00
_cell.angle_gamma   90.00
#
_symmetry.space_group_name_H-M   'P 1'
#
loop_
_entity.id
_entity.type
_entity.pdbx_description
1 polymer ?
#
loop_
_entity_poly.entity_id
_entity_poly.type
_entity_poly.pdbx_seq_one_letter_code
_entity_poly.pdbx_strand_id
1 'polypeptide(L)'
;MAKTNKQMIMSICNDINKKEGEGAVYSLGSKHADLKINRWSTGIEDLDAIIGGGMPEGRVIEIFGPEGSGKTTLLYHLASLQSMALDIPIEGTFDADRAKIFGNKPKQLLVYRAKFGEDAMNKTLRFAKAGIPLIGIDSVPSLIPKEDAEKVLKSSDKDSIEEQRIGGTARLLNKYLPMIEEIIEVTGTTLIFTNQVRDKIGAMMFGEKTDTPGGRRLKHSCSIRIQVARRAWIEIPNKNPHNTANSEKVGFIMKCKVVKSKVSNPMGECEIPCFFDRGFVSFDQVKPIRNELMKLRAQKYGKRIPKEDLEDEEESWEEEEDGR
;
A
#
# COMPACT_ATOMS: atom_id res chain seq x y z
N MET A 1 -22.25 7.67 -55.06
CA MET A 1 -22.99 7.92 -53.81
C MET A 1 -22.02 8.34 -52.73
N ALA A 2 -22.25 9.47 -52.06
CA ALA A 2 -21.42 9.90 -50.92
C ALA A 2 -21.59 8.89 -49.76
N LYS A 3 -20.47 8.45 -49.19
CA LYS A 3 -20.51 7.57 -47.98
C LYS A 3 -21.22 8.34 -46.85
N THR A 4 -22.12 7.68 -46.11
CA THR A 4 -22.69 8.27 -44.93
C THR A 4 -21.60 8.49 -43.85
N ASN A 5 -21.76 9.47 -42.94
CA ASN A 5 -20.81 9.73 -41.86
C ASN A 5 -20.46 8.45 -41.06
N LYS A 6 -21.42 7.58 -40.84
CA LYS A 6 -21.22 6.29 -40.20
C LYS A 6 -20.27 5.37 -41.00
N GLN A 7 -20.41 5.30 -42.30
CA GLN A 7 -19.53 4.49 -43.15
C GLN A 7 -18.11 5.06 -43.21
N MET A 8 -17.95 6.39 -43.15
CA MET A 8 -16.65 7.03 -43.07
C MET A 8 -15.95 6.72 -41.72
N ILE A 9 -16.67 6.82 -40.59
CA ILE A 9 -16.13 6.47 -39.26
C ILE A 9 -15.69 5.01 -39.21
N MET A 10 -16.51 4.09 -39.71
CA MET A 10 -16.16 2.66 -39.75
C MET A 10 -14.94 2.37 -40.64
N SER A 11 -14.78 3.10 -41.73
CA SER A 11 -13.57 2.99 -42.56
C SER A 11 -12.33 3.41 -41.79
N ILE A 12 -12.39 4.54 -41.06
CA ILE A 12 -11.28 5.02 -40.21
C ILE A 12 -10.93 3.98 -39.13
N CYS A 13 -11.93 3.43 -38.42
CA CYS A 13 -11.70 2.38 -37.43
C CYS A 13 -10.99 1.16 -38.04
N ASN A 14 -11.42 0.70 -39.22
CA ASN A 14 -10.80 -0.41 -39.91
C ASN A 14 -9.35 -0.10 -40.36
N ASP A 15 -9.09 1.12 -40.82
CA ASP A 15 -7.73 1.55 -41.22
C ASP A 15 -6.78 1.63 -40.01
N ILE A 16 -7.26 2.10 -38.84
CA ILE A 16 -6.50 2.10 -37.58
C ILE A 16 -6.21 0.67 -37.15
N ASN A 17 -7.21 -0.20 -37.12
CA ASN A 17 -7.04 -1.59 -36.72
C ASN A 17 -6.10 -2.38 -37.63
N LYS A 18 -6.04 -2.04 -38.95
CA LYS A 18 -5.05 -2.63 -39.85
C LYS A 18 -3.63 -2.17 -39.59
N LYS A 19 -3.43 -0.93 -39.16
CA LYS A 19 -2.10 -0.34 -38.92
C LYS A 19 -1.54 -0.66 -37.53
N GLU A 20 -2.40 -0.60 -36.53
CA GLU A 20 -2.01 -0.66 -35.10
C GLU A 20 -2.34 -2.00 -34.42
N GLY A 21 -3.07 -2.88 -35.13
CA GLY A 21 -3.49 -4.19 -34.64
C GLY A 21 -4.98 -4.29 -34.36
N GLU A 22 -5.50 -5.52 -34.43
CA GLU A 22 -6.91 -5.82 -34.21
C GLU A 22 -7.29 -5.46 -32.76
N GLY A 23 -8.27 -4.57 -32.60
CA GLY A 23 -8.72 -4.08 -31.29
C GLY A 23 -8.12 -2.75 -30.85
N ALA A 24 -7.32 -2.06 -31.69
CA ALA A 24 -6.89 -0.69 -31.41
C ALA A 24 -8.08 0.29 -31.31
N VAL A 25 -9.12 0.06 -32.14
CA VAL A 25 -10.42 0.73 -32.01
C VAL A 25 -11.50 -0.35 -31.98
N TYR A 26 -12.30 -0.36 -30.93
CA TYR A 26 -13.38 -1.35 -30.75
C TYR A 26 -14.67 -0.70 -30.21
N SER A 27 -15.80 -1.35 -30.45
CA SER A 27 -17.09 -0.93 -29.89
C SER A 27 -17.35 -1.60 -28.54
N LEU A 28 -18.07 -0.91 -27.67
CA LEU A 28 -18.59 -1.51 -26.43
C LEU A 28 -19.46 -2.73 -26.79
N GLY A 29 -19.19 -3.87 -26.18
CA GLY A 29 -19.86 -5.15 -26.48
C GLY A 29 -19.13 -6.04 -27.49
N SER A 30 -18.01 -5.59 -28.10
CA SER A 30 -17.11 -6.49 -28.84
C SER A 30 -16.28 -7.36 -27.89
N LYS A 31 -15.73 -8.48 -28.40
CA LYS A 31 -14.81 -9.34 -27.61
C LYS A 31 -13.58 -8.58 -27.05
N HIS A 32 -13.20 -7.47 -27.67
CA HIS A 32 -12.11 -6.60 -27.22
C HIS A 32 -12.53 -5.61 -26.11
N ALA A 33 -13.84 -5.43 -25.89
CA ALA A 33 -14.38 -4.57 -24.83
C ALA A 33 -14.50 -5.29 -23.48
N ASP A 34 -14.33 -6.61 -23.45
CA ASP A 34 -14.39 -7.41 -22.21
C ASP A 34 -13.07 -7.30 -21.41
N LEU A 35 -12.75 -6.07 -21.07
CA LEU A 35 -11.58 -5.72 -20.24
C LEU A 35 -11.89 -6.04 -18.78
N LYS A 36 -12.05 -7.34 -18.47
CA LYS A 36 -12.10 -7.76 -17.07
C LYS A 36 -10.78 -7.40 -16.41
N ILE A 37 -10.86 -6.58 -15.37
CA ILE A 37 -9.72 -6.30 -14.50
C ILE A 37 -9.46 -7.58 -13.71
N ASN A 38 -8.34 -8.24 -14.01
CA ASN A 38 -7.88 -9.36 -13.21
C ASN A 38 -7.58 -8.88 -11.78
N ARG A 39 -7.90 -9.73 -10.83
CA ARG A 39 -7.71 -9.45 -9.40
C ARG A 39 -7.16 -10.66 -8.70
N TRP A 40 -6.37 -10.43 -7.68
CA TRP A 40 -5.92 -11.45 -6.77
C TRP A 40 -6.33 -11.10 -5.33
N SER A 41 -6.71 -12.12 -4.57
CA SER A 41 -7.16 -11.94 -3.19
C SER A 41 -6.02 -11.45 -2.30
N THR A 42 -6.34 -10.53 -1.41
CA THR A 42 -5.42 -10.09 -0.35
C THR A 42 -5.30 -11.11 0.79
N GLY A 43 -6.08 -12.19 0.75
CA GLY A 43 -6.18 -13.14 1.87
C GLY A 43 -6.93 -12.57 3.08
N ILE A 44 -7.48 -11.37 2.97
CA ILE A 44 -8.25 -10.68 4.00
C ILE A 44 -9.61 -10.34 3.38
N GLU A 45 -10.64 -11.11 3.75
CA GLU A 45 -11.97 -11.04 3.12
C GLU A 45 -12.58 -9.64 3.18
N ASP A 46 -12.52 -8.99 4.34
CA ASP A 46 -13.05 -7.64 4.53
C ASP A 46 -12.32 -6.60 3.66
N LEU A 47 -11.00 -6.74 3.50
CA LEU A 47 -10.24 -5.86 2.61
C LEU A 47 -10.60 -6.12 1.15
N ASP A 48 -10.71 -7.37 0.74
CA ASP A 48 -11.12 -7.74 -0.61
C ASP A 48 -12.51 -7.18 -0.94
N ALA A 49 -13.44 -7.25 0.01
CA ALA A 49 -14.80 -6.71 -0.15
C ALA A 49 -14.80 -5.21 -0.45
N ILE A 50 -14.06 -4.40 0.33
CA ILE A 50 -14.06 -2.94 0.16
C ILE A 50 -13.27 -2.45 -1.05
N ILE A 51 -12.33 -3.25 -1.58
CA ILE A 51 -11.58 -2.93 -2.81
C ILE A 51 -12.19 -3.53 -4.08
N GLY A 52 -13.32 -4.24 -3.96
CA GLY A 52 -14.08 -4.79 -5.08
C GLY A 52 -13.61 -6.17 -5.53
N GLY A 53 -13.27 -7.05 -4.59
CA GLY A 53 -12.95 -8.47 -4.82
C GLY A 53 -11.45 -8.76 -4.99
N GLY A 54 -10.58 -7.94 -4.42
CA GLY A 54 -9.12 -8.15 -4.43
C GLY A 54 -8.32 -7.05 -5.13
N MET A 55 -7.00 -7.17 -5.05
CA MET A 55 -6.08 -6.22 -5.66
C MET A 55 -6.09 -6.33 -7.19
N PRO A 56 -6.25 -5.22 -7.93
CA PRO A 56 -6.26 -5.25 -9.38
C PRO A 56 -4.85 -5.41 -9.95
N GLU A 57 -4.69 -6.31 -10.92
CA GLU A 57 -3.48 -6.45 -11.73
C GLU A 57 -3.32 -5.27 -12.68
N GLY A 58 -2.08 -4.96 -13.03
CA GLY A 58 -1.75 -3.91 -14.00
C GLY A 58 -2.13 -2.51 -13.54
N ARG A 59 -2.17 -2.25 -12.24
CA ARG A 59 -2.63 -0.97 -11.69
C ARG A 59 -1.67 -0.39 -10.64
N VAL A 60 -1.71 0.93 -10.53
CA VAL A 60 -1.01 1.68 -9.48
C VAL A 60 -1.94 1.81 -8.26
N ILE A 61 -1.41 1.48 -7.08
CA ILE A 61 -2.11 1.53 -5.80
C ILE A 61 -1.30 2.40 -4.84
N GLU A 62 -1.97 3.19 -4.02
CA GLU A 62 -1.37 3.93 -2.92
C GLU A 62 -1.95 3.47 -1.59
N ILE A 63 -1.08 3.06 -0.66
CA ILE A 63 -1.39 2.78 0.73
C ILE A 63 -0.79 3.92 1.56
N PHE A 64 -1.62 4.72 2.20
CA PHE A 64 -1.15 5.91 2.90
C PHE A 64 -1.78 6.07 4.28
N GLY A 65 -1.07 6.72 5.18
CA GLY A 65 -1.53 6.95 6.55
C GLY A 65 -0.43 7.48 7.45
N PRO A 66 -0.75 7.73 8.72
CA PRO A 66 0.21 8.19 9.73
C PRO A 66 1.39 7.23 9.90
N GLU A 67 2.42 7.67 10.59
CA GLU A 67 3.51 6.80 11.02
C GLU A 67 2.98 5.71 11.96
N GLY A 68 3.54 4.50 11.86
CA GLY A 68 3.12 3.36 12.69
C GLY A 68 1.72 2.83 12.40
N SER A 69 1.07 3.23 11.29
CA SER A 69 -0.25 2.72 10.88
C SER A 69 -0.22 1.35 10.19
N GLY A 70 0.96 0.77 9.95
CA GLY A 70 1.11 -0.56 9.35
C GLY A 70 1.21 -0.59 7.82
N LYS A 71 1.53 0.52 7.14
CA LYS A 71 1.70 0.58 5.67
C LYS A 71 2.67 -0.49 5.13
N THR A 72 3.90 -0.50 5.64
CA THR A 72 4.93 -1.49 5.30
C THR A 72 4.49 -2.91 5.67
N THR A 73 3.78 -3.07 6.79
CA THR A 73 3.21 -4.33 7.24
C THR A 73 2.24 -4.91 6.20
N LEU A 74 1.31 -4.06 5.73
CA LEU A 74 0.36 -4.45 4.68
C LEU A 74 1.08 -4.75 3.35
N LEU A 75 2.10 -3.94 2.99
CA LEU A 75 2.91 -4.20 1.80
C LEU A 75 3.61 -5.57 1.86
N TYR A 76 4.24 -5.93 2.98
CA TYR A 76 4.88 -7.24 3.16
C TYR A 76 3.88 -8.39 3.08
N HIS A 77 2.71 -8.24 3.68
CA HIS A 77 1.65 -9.23 3.57
C HIS A 77 1.23 -9.43 2.10
N LEU A 78 0.94 -8.35 1.38
CA LEU A 78 0.55 -8.41 -0.04
C LEU A 78 1.67 -9.01 -0.91
N ALA A 79 2.93 -8.69 -0.63
CA ALA A 79 4.08 -9.26 -1.33
C ALA A 79 4.20 -10.77 -1.12
N SER A 80 3.87 -11.27 0.08
CA SER A 80 3.95 -12.70 0.41
C SER A 80 2.97 -13.58 -0.38
N LEU A 81 1.91 -12.99 -0.89
CA LEU A 81 0.87 -13.70 -1.67
C LEU A 81 1.25 -13.86 -3.14
N GLN A 82 2.31 -13.21 -3.58
CA GLN A 82 2.76 -13.28 -4.97
C GLN A 82 3.81 -14.36 -5.17
N SER A 83 3.89 -14.91 -6.39
CA SER A 83 4.96 -15.84 -6.76
C SER A 83 6.33 -15.20 -6.67
N MET A 84 6.41 -13.91 -6.97
CA MET A 84 7.60 -13.06 -6.83
C MET A 84 7.18 -11.61 -6.62
N ALA A 85 7.91 -10.89 -5.77
CA ALA A 85 7.71 -9.46 -5.53
C ALA A 85 9.05 -8.74 -5.45
N LEU A 86 9.06 -7.46 -5.80
CA LEU A 86 10.19 -6.54 -5.60
C LEU A 86 9.79 -5.50 -4.57
N ASP A 87 10.57 -5.38 -3.51
CA ASP A 87 10.49 -4.26 -2.56
C ASP A 87 11.64 -3.28 -2.80
N ILE A 88 11.30 -2.00 -2.88
CA ILE A 88 12.27 -0.90 -3.01
C ILE A 88 12.15 -0.01 -1.76
N PRO A 89 12.82 -0.39 -0.64
CA PRO A 89 12.79 0.36 0.61
C PRO A 89 13.71 1.57 0.53
N ILE A 90 13.19 2.71 0.08
CA ILE A 90 13.97 3.94 -0.09
C ILE A 90 14.27 4.61 1.26
N GLU A 91 13.45 4.39 2.28
CA GLU A 91 13.73 4.85 3.65
C GLU A 91 14.94 4.17 4.30
N GLY A 92 15.52 3.17 3.63
CA GLY A 92 16.77 2.53 4.06
C GLY A 92 16.60 1.41 5.09
N THR A 93 15.41 1.18 5.59
CA THR A 93 15.13 0.17 6.64
C THR A 93 14.33 -0.99 6.08
N PHE A 94 15.02 -2.00 5.55
CA PHE A 94 14.39 -3.29 5.27
C PHE A 94 14.60 -4.23 6.46
N ASP A 95 13.51 -4.72 7.02
CA ASP A 95 13.50 -5.72 8.10
C ASP A 95 13.13 -7.10 7.54
N ALA A 96 14.16 -7.92 7.34
CA ALA A 96 14.00 -9.26 6.77
C ALA A 96 13.22 -10.21 7.69
N ASP A 97 13.37 -10.08 9.00
CA ASP A 97 12.68 -10.96 9.96
C ASP A 97 11.20 -10.59 10.03
N ARG A 98 10.88 -9.31 10.01
CA ARG A 98 9.51 -8.84 9.89
C ARG A 98 8.86 -9.31 8.57
N ALA A 99 9.56 -9.18 7.44
CA ALA A 99 9.06 -9.68 6.16
C ALA A 99 8.74 -11.18 6.20
N LYS A 100 9.55 -12.00 6.87
CA LYS A 100 9.30 -13.44 7.06
C LYS A 100 8.06 -13.70 7.91
N ILE A 101 7.84 -12.93 8.99
CA ILE A 101 6.64 -13.04 9.85
C ILE A 101 5.36 -12.86 9.00
N PHE A 102 5.38 -11.94 8.04
CA PHE A 102 4.26 -11.72 7.12
C PHE A 102 4.22 -12.70 5.93
N GLY A 103 4.97 -13.81 5.99
CA GLY A 103 4.89 -14.92 5.04
C GLY A 103 5.84 -14.85 3.85
N ASN A 104 6.70 -13.82 3.76
CA ASN A 104 7.65 -13.71 2.66
C ASN A 104 8.74 -14.79 2.74
N LYS A 105 8.91 -15.55 1.67
CA LYS A 105 9.90 -16.61 1.57
C LYS A 105 11.20 -16.10 0.94
N PRO A 106 12.36 -16.66 1.31
CA PRO A 106 13.60 -16.41 0.59
C PRO A 106 13.42 -16.68 -0.92
N LYS A 107 14.02 -15.84 -1.77
CA LYS A 107 13.92 -15.86 -3.24
C LYS A 107 12.56 -15.41 -3.83
N GLN A 108 11.51 -15.27 -3.02
CA GLN A 108 10.23 -14.75 -3.45
C GLN A 108 10.20 -13.22 -3.37
N LEU A 109 10.68 -12.65 -2.27
CA LEU A 109 10.82 -11.21 -2.10
C LEU A 109 12.23 -10.77 -2.47
N LEU A 110 12.36 -10.04 -3.57
CA LEU A 110 13.56 -9.34 -3.99
C LEU A 110 13.59 -7.97 -3.33
N VAL A 111 14.76 -7.55 -2.86
CA VAL A 111 14.94 -6.24 -2.23
C VAL A 111 15.97 -5.43 -3.01
N TYR A 112 15.61 -4.25 -3.47
CA TYR A 112 16.51 -3.35 -4.17
C TYR A 112 16.69 -2.03 -3.41
N ARG A 113 17.89 -1.75 -2.95
CA ARG A 113 18.24 -0.49 -2.29
C ARG A 113 18.57 0.57 -3.34
N ALA A 114 17.61 1.42 -3.65
CA ALA A 114 17.81 2.51 -4.59
C ALA A 114 18.63 3.63 -3.96
N LYS A 115 19.49 4.27 -4.76
CA LYS A 115 20.34 5.38 -4.31
C LYS A 115 19.61 6.72 -4.32
N PHE A 116 18.67 6.90 -5.24
CA PHE A 116 17.87 8.13 -5.44
C PHE A 116 16.60 7.79 -6.23
N GLY A 117 15.71 8.74 -6.37
CA GLY A 117 14.39 8.51 -6.96
C GLY A 117 14.40 7.99 -8.40
N GLU A 118 15.26 8.55 -9.29
CA GLU A 118 15.38 8.06 -10.68
C GLU A 118 15.89 6.62 -10.76
N ASP A 119 16.77 6.21 -9.84
CA ASP A 119 17.27 4.84 -9.77
C ASP A 119 16.15 3.88 -9.40
N ALA A 120 15.32 4.23 -8.40
CA ALA A 120 14.13 3.47 -8.03
C ALA A 120 13.16 3.32 -9.21
N MET A 121 12.83 4.41 -9.89
CA MET A 121 11.90 4.40 -11.02
C MET A 121 12.43 3.60 -12.21
N ASN A 122 13.74 3.70 -12.51
CA ASN A 122 14.37 2.92 -13.57
C ASN A 122 14.34 1.42 -13.29
N LYS A 123 14.53 1.00 -12.03
CA LYS A 123 14.40 -0.41 -11.65
C LYS A 123 12.93 -0.87 -11.72
N THR A 124 12.01 -0.04 -11.24
CA THR A 124 10.56 -0.29 -11.39
C THR A 124 10.22 -0.57 -12.86
N LEU A 125 10.65 0.27 -13.81
CA LEU A 125 10.43 0.06 -15.23
C LEU A 125 11.02 -1.27 -15.73
N ARG A 126 12.25 -1.61 -15.33
CA ARG A 126 12.90 -2.86 -15.77
C ARG A 126 12.17 -4.09 -15.28
N PHE A 127 11.82 -4.14 -13.98
CA PHE A 127 11.13 -5.28 -13.41
C PHE A 127 9.68 -5.38 -13.88
N ALA A 128 8.99 -4.25 -14.06
CA ALA A 128 7.66 -4.23 -14.67
C ALA A 128 7.67 -4.77 -16.10
N LYS A 129 8.64 -4.38 -16.94
CA LYS A 129 8.84 -4.96 -18.29
C LYS A 129 9.07 -6.47 -18.26
N ALA A 130 9.70 -6.99 -17.23
CA ALA A 130 9.91 -8.42 -17.04
C ALA A 130 8.66 -9.15 -16.51
N GLY A 131 7.57 -8.43 -16.21
CA GLY A 131 6.31 -9.01 -15.76
C GLY A 131 6.33 -9.50 -14.32
N ILE A 132 7.12 -8.87 -13.43
CA ILE A 132 7.05 -9.22 -12.01
C ILE A 132 5.66 -8.94 -11.44
N PRO A 133 5.01 -9.85 -10.69
CA PRO A 133 3.64 -9.66 -10.25
C PRO A 133 3.41 -8.43 -9.37
N LEU A 134 4.35 -8.12 -8.48
CA LEU A 134 4.21 -6.98 -7.56
C LEU A 134 5.52 -6.22 -7.39
N ILE A 135 5.42 -4.89 -7.39
CA ILE A 135 6.51 -3.98 -7.01
C ILE A 135 5.99 -3.08 -5.89
N GLY A 136 6.70 -3.04 -4.76
CA GLY A 136 6.49 -2.10 -3.65
C GLY A 136 7.54 -1.00 -3.65
N ILE A 137 7.12 0.24 -3.42
CA ILE A 137 8.01 1.39 -3.20
C ILE A 137 7.67 1.99 -1.84
N ASP A 138 8.59 1.85 -0.88
CA ASP A 138 8.44 2.30 0.50
C ASP A 138 9.52 3.32 0.87
N SER A 139 9.25 4.63 0.92
CA SER A 139 7.99 5.31 0.67
C SER A 139 8.16 6.51 -0.29
N VAL A 140 7.03 7.08 -0.77
CA VAL A 140 7.01 8.23 -1.70
C VAL A 140 7.80 9.44 -1.18
N PRO A 141 7.70 9.87 0.10
CA PRO A 141 8.49 10.99 0.62
C PRO A 141 9.99 10.85 0.43
N SER A 142 10.49 9.63 0.39
CA SER A 142 11.93 9.33 0.27
C SER A 142 12.43 9.22 -1.17
N LEU A 143 11.54 9.36 -2.17
CA LEU A 143 11.89 9.46 -3.60
C LEU A 143 12.55 10.82 -3.92
N ILE A 144 13.75 11.02 -3.40
CA ILE A 144 14.52 12.26 -3.62
C ILE A 144 15.17 12.19 -5.01
N PRO A 145 14.96 13.19 -5.91
CA PRO A 145 15.67 13.29 -7.17
C PRO A 145 17.19 13.33 -6.98
N LYS A 146 17.93 12.78 -7.95
CA LYS A 146 19.39 12.70 -7.91
C LYS A 146 20.01 14.08 -7.71
N GLU A 147 19.55 15.09 -8.45
CA GLU A 147 20.05 16.47 -8.35
C GLU A 147 19.88 17.05 -6.94
N ASP A 148 18.74 16.78 -6.29
CA ASP A 148 18.47 17.26 -4.95
C ASP A 148 19.33 16.51 -3.92
N ALA A 149 19.52 15.19 -4.09
CA ALA A 149 20.41 14.40 -3.25
C ALA A 149 21.88 14.85 -3.35
N GLU A 150 22.37 15.14 -4.57
CA GLU A 150 23.74 15.63 -4.78
C GLU A 150 23.96 17.03 -4.22
N LYS A 151 22.97 17.92 -4.28
CA LYS A 151 23.04 19.25 -3.67
C LYS A 151 23.16 19.17 -2.16
N VAL A 152 22.37 18.30 -1.52
CA VAL A 152 22.45 18.07 -0.07
C VAL A 152 23.84 17.60 0.36
N LEU A 153 24.47 16.72 -0.41
CA LEU A 153 25.82 16.22 -0.12
C LEU A 153 26.92 17.29 -0.31
N LYS A 154 26.69 18.31 -1.14
CA LYS A 154 27.66 19.39 -1.44
C LYS A 154 27.44 20.65 -0.62
N SER A 155 26.29 20.82 0.00
CA SER A 155 25.90 22.00 0.78
C SER A 155 26.34 21.84 2.24
N SER A 156 27.05 22.86 2.74
CA SER A 156 27.38 23.01 4.18
C SER A 156 26.26 23.67 4.99
N ASP A 157 25.27 24.28 4.35
CA ASP A 157 24.17 25.02 4.97
C ASP A 157 22.90 24.22 5.07
N LYS A 158 22.36 24.07 6.30
CA LYS A 158 21.14 23.35 6.62
C LYS A 158 19.87 24.02 6.08
N ASP A 159 19.84 25.32 5.96
CA ASP A 159 18.66 26.12 5.59
C ASP A 159 18.27 25.99 4.11
N SER A 160 19.21 25.61 3.23
CA SER A 160 18.95 25.42 1.80
C SER A 160 18.23 24.08 1.47
N ILE A 161 18.06 23.20 2.44
CA ILE A 161 17.58 21.82 2.25
C ILE A 161 16.06 21.75 2.20
N GLU A 162 15.34 22.59 2.94
CA GLU A 162 13.88 22.50 3.05
C GLU A 162 13.12 23.07 1.83
N GLU A 163 13.56 24.22 1.29
CA GLU A 163 12.89 24.85 0.14
C GLU A 163 13.02 24.04 -1.16
N GLN A 164 14.10 23.30 -1.34
CA GLN A 164 14.38 22.55 -2.58
C GLN A 164 13.61 21.21 -2.67
N ARG A 165 13.10 20.68 -1.56
CA ARG A 165 12.33 19.41 -1.53
C ARG A 165 10.89 19.54 -2.03
N ILE A 166 10.33 20.75 -2.06
CA ILE A 166 8.97 21.01 -2.48
C ILE A 166 8.87 20.86 -4.01
N GLY A 167 8.32 19.74 -4.49
CA GLY A 167 8.06 19.52 -5.91
C GLY A 167 9.03 18.61 -6.66
N GLY A 168 10.20 18.27 -6.12
CA GLY A 168 11.16 17.35 -6.74
C GLY A 168 10.56 15.97 -7.00
N THR A 169 10.02 15.33 -5.98
CA THR A 169 9.31 14.05 -6.06
C THR A 169 8.12 14.10 -7.03
N ALA A 170 7.34 15.20 -7.02
CA ALA A 170 6.22 15.35 -7.95
C ALA A 170 6.68 15.42 -9.41
N ARG A 171 7.77 16.13 -9.71
CA ARG A 171 8.37 16.18 -11.06
C ARG A 171 8.89 14.81 -11.50
N LEU A 172 9.56 14.08 -10.60
CA LEU A 172 10.01 12.71 -10.85
C LEU A 172 8.83 11.81 -11.23
N LEU A 173 7.79 11.76 -10.41
CA LEU A 173 6.62 10.95 -10.65
C LEU A 173 5.86 11.37 -11.91
N ASN A 174 5.77 12.67 -12.23
CA ASN A 174 5.20 13.14 -13.49
C ASN A 174 5.92 12.58 -14.73
N LYS A 175 7.24 12.43 -14.64
CA LYS A 175 8.05 11.88 -15.74
C LYS A 175 7.87 10.37 -15.91
N TYR A 176 7.90 9.62 -14.81
CA TYR A 176 7.98 8.16 -14.86
C TYR A 176 6.63 7.45 -14.87
N LEU A 177 5.62 7.96 -14.16
CA LEU A 177 4.33 7.28 -14.02
C LEU A 177 3.63 6.99 -15.35
N PRO A 178 3.61 7.90 -16.37
CA PRO A 178 2.98 7.59 -17.66
C PRO A 178 3.57 6.34 -18.31
N MET A 179 4.90 6.23 -18.33
CA MET A 179 5.60 5.08 -18.90
C MET A 179 5.38 3.78 -18.10
N ILE A 180 5.31 3.90 -16.77
CA ILE A 180 5.07 2.75 -15.89
C ILE A 180 3.64 2.25 -16.07
N GLU A 181 2.65 3.15 -16.10
CA GLU A 181 1.23 2.82 -16.28
C GLU A 181 1.01 2.00 -17.56
N GLU A 182 1.60 2.42 -18.68
CA GLU A 182 1.52 1.71 -19.95
C GLU A 182 2.10 0.29 -19.85
N ILE A 183 3.26 0.15 -19.23
CA ILE A 183 3.94 -1.15 -19.10
C ILE A 183 3.17 -2.09 -18.17
N ILE A 184 2.76 -1.62 -16.98
CA ILE A 184 2.09 -2.47 -16.01
C ILE A 184 0.72 -2.92 -16.49
N GLU A 185 0.02 -2.10 -17.28
CA GLU A 185 -1.27 -2.47 -17.89
C GLU A 185 -1.13 -3.68 -18.81
N VAL A 186 -0.03 -3.75 -19.58
CA VAL A 186 0.25 -4.87 -20.50
C VAL A 186 0.79 -6.09 -19.75
N THR A 187 1.65 -5.89 -18.75
CA THR A 187 2.35 -6.98 -18.06
C THR A 187 1.59 -7.56 -16.87
N GLY A 188 0.53 -6.87 -16.39
CA GLY A 188 -0.22 -7.28 -15.21
C GLY A 188 0.47 -6.91 -13.88
N THR A 189 1.63 -6.25 -13.89
CA THR A 189 2.35 -5.88 -12.67
C THR A 189 1.51 -4.95 -11.78
N THR A 190 1.32 -5.30 -10.52
CA THR A 190 0.72 -4.40 -9.52
C THR A 190 1.82 -3.53 -8.90
N LEU A 191 1.70 -2.20 -9.00
CA LEU A 191 2.64 -1.26 -8.38
C LEU A 191 2.00 -0.60 -7.15
N ILE A 192 2.62 -0.81 -5.98
CA ILE A 192 2.15 -0.27 -4.71
C ILE A 192 3.14 0.80 -4.22
N PHE A 193 2.64 2.00 -3.96
CA PHE A 193 3.34 3.04 -3.23
C PHE A 193 2.85 3.09 -1.80
N THR A 194 3.75 3.07 -0.83
CA THR A 194 3.41 3.53 0.52
C THR A 194 3.64 5.03 0.63
N ASN A 195 2.80 5.73 1.40
CA ASN A 195 2.89 7.17 1.54
C ASN A 195 2.51 7.64 2.94
N GLN A 196 3.02 8.78 3.33
CA GLN A 196 2.72 9.42 4.61
C GLN A 196 1.67 10.51 4.42
N VAL A 197 0.89 10.80 5.44
CA VAL A 197 0.03 11.98 5.49
C VAL A 197 0.82 13.16 6.05
N ARG A 198 0.52 14.36 5.55
CA ARG A 198 1.05 15.62 6.06
C ARG A 198 -0.11 16.58 6.24
N ASP A 199 -0.05 17.41 7.27
CA ASP A 199 -1.05 18.45 7.46
C ASP A 199 -0.93 19.52 6.36
N LYS A 200 -2.08 19.96 5.85
CA LYS A 200 -2.12 21.06 4.89
C LYS A 200 -1.95 22.38 5.64
N ILE A 201 -0.87 23.08 5.37
CA ILE A 201 -0.67 24.45 5.87
C ILE A 201 -1.79 25.32 5.28
N GLY A 202 -2.58 25.98 6.15
CA GLY A 202 -3.68 26.87 5.72
C GLY A 202 -4.96 26.14 5.30
N ALA A 203 -5.19 24.90 5.72
CA ALA A 203 -6.46 24.22 5.48
C ALA A 203 -7.62 24.99 6.09
N MET A 204 -8.66 25.30 5.28
CA MET A 204 -9.88 25.91 5.77
C MET A 204 -10.66 24.92 6.66
N MET A 205 -11.47 25.47 7.58
CA MET A 205 -12.21 24.70 8.61
C MET A 205 -13.11 23.58 8.02
N PHE A 206 -13.49 23.65 6.74
CA PHE A 206 -14.36 22.70 6.04
C PHE A 206 -13.69 21.96 4.87
N GLY A 207 -12.35 21.81 4.86
CA GLY A 207 -11.61 21.08 3.81
C GLY A 207 -10.84 19.87 4.31
N GLU A 208 -10.33 19.04 3.37
CA GLU A 208 -9.37 18.00 3.74
C GLU A 208 -8.16 18.62 4.44
N LYS A 209 -7.98 18.28 5.70
CA LYS A 209 -6.90 18.82 6.56
C LYS A 209 -5.53 18.23 6.23
N THR A 210 -5.49 17.06 5.59
CA THR A 210 -4.25 16.34 5.29
C THR A 210 -4.04 16.17 3.79
N ASP A 211 -2.80 16.03 3.39
CA ASP A 211 -2.38 15.72 2.02
C ASP A 211 -1.28 14.66 2.01
N THR A 212 -1.03 14.05 0.84
CA THR A 212 0.04 13.07 0.65
C THR A 212 1.10 13.62 -0.31
N PRO A 213 2.41 13.43 -0.04
CA PRO A 213 3.50 13.72 -0.97
C PRO A 213 3.34 13.04 -2.33
N GLY A 214 4.07 13.52 -3.35
CA GLY A 214 4.03 12.96 -4.71
C GLY A 214 3.17 13.73 -5.69
N GLY A 215 2.43 14.74 -5.21
CA GLY A 215 1.67 15.67 -6.04
C GLY A 215 0.40 15.07 -6.65
N ARG A 216 -0.25 15.86 -7.52
CA ARG A 216 -1.52 15.45 -8.15
C ARG A 216 -1.37 14.25 -9.09
N ARG A 217 -0.21 14.09 -9.75
CA ARG A 217 0.01 13.01 -10.71
C ARG A 217 -0.12 11.64 -10.06
N LEU A 218 0.53 11.40 -8.91
CA LEU A 218 0.41 10.14 -8.18
C LEU A 218 -1.06 9.83 -7.88
N LYS A 219 -1.78 10.80 -7.31
CA LYS A 219 -3.20 10.63 -6.98
C LYS A 219 -4.06 10.30 -8.20
N HIS A 220 -3.76 10.88 -9.37
CA HIS A 220 -4.46 10.59 -10.63
C HIS A 220 -4.11 9.20 -11.18
N SER A 221 -2.84 8.80 -11.11
CA SER A 221 -2.34 7.50 -11.56
C SER A 221 -2.93 6.34 -10.75
N CYS A 222 -3.08 6.50 -9.44
CA CYS A 222 -3.62 5.44 -8.59
C CYS A 222 -5.04 5.04 -8.99
N SER A 223 -5.21 3.75 -9.25
CA SER A 223 -6.53 3.13 -9.46
C SER A 223 -7.25 2.90 -8.15
N ILE A 224 -6.53 2.58 -7.08
CA ILE A 224 -7.05 2.48 -5.71
C ILE A 224 -6.14 3.28 -4.79
N ARG A 225 -6.74 4.00 -3.83
CA ARG A 225 -6.04 4.65 -2.72
C ARG A 225 -6.66 4.18 -1.41
N ILE A 226 -5.85 3.55 -0.56
CA ILE A 226 -6.25 2.99 0.72
C ILE A 226 -5.59 3.83 1.83
N GLN A 227 -6.42 4.47 2.61
CA GLN A 227 -5.99 5.11 3.84
C GLN A 227 -5.95 4.06 4.94
N VAL A 228 -4.82 3.96 5.65
CA VAL A 228 -4.66 3.06 6.79
C VAL A 228 -4.36 3.86 8.06
N ALA A 229 -4.95 3.43 9.17
CA ALA A 229 -4.72 4.00 10.48
C ALA A 229 -4.69 2.87 11.53
N ARG A 230 -3.99 3.07 12.63
CA ARG A 230 -4.10 2.19 13.77
C ARG A 230 -5.33 2.63 14.59
N ARG A 231 -6.31 1.72 14.72
CA ARG A 231 -7.54 1.94 15.49
C ARG A 231 -7.29 1.74 16.98
N ALA A 232 -6.68 0.61 17.34
CA ALA A 232 -6.41 0.22 18.71
C ALA A 232 -5.18 -0.67 18.80
N TRP A 233 -4.60 -0.79 20.00
CA TRP A 233 -3.61 -1.82 20.30
C TRP A 233 -4.29 -3.12 20.70
N ILE A 234 -3.71 -4.26 20.33
CA ILE A 234 -4.04 -5.56 20.92
C ILE A 234 -3.04 -5.79 22.02
N GLU A 235 -3.55 -5.87 23.25
CA GLU A 235 -2.73 -5.95 24.47
C GLU A 235 -3.02 -7.22 25.24
N ILE A 236 -2.02 -7.68 25.99
CA ILE A 236 -2.15 -8.75 26.98
C ILE A 236 -1.57 -8.27 28.31
N PRO A 237 -2.01 -8.80 29.48
CA PRO A 237 -1.42 -8.47 30.75
C PRO A 237 0.09 -8.73 30.75
N ASN A 238 0.85 -7.76 31.22
CA ASN A 238 2.31 -7.87 31.25
C ASN A 238 2.77 -8.79 32.35
N LYS A 239 3.43 -9.88 32.03
CA LYS A 239 3.99 -10.84 32.99
C LYS A 239 5.52 -10.72 33.12
N ASN A 240 6.15 -9.79 32.38
CA ASN A 240 7.59 -9.57 32.49
C ASN A 240 7.95 -8.77 33.76
N PRO A 241 8.71 -9.33 34.71
CA PRO A 241 9.06 -8.66 35.97
C PRO A 241 10.00 -7.46 35.76
N HIS A 242 10.65 -7.36 34.59
CA HIS A 242 11.57 -6.27 34.27
C HIS A 242 10.87 -5.13 33.51
N ASN A 243 9.58 -5.24 33.22
CA ASN A 243 8.78 -4.21 32.58
C ASN A 243 7.72 -3.68 33.53
N THR A 244 7.72 -2.40 33.82
CA THR A 244 6.80 -1.74 34.75
C THR A 244 5.43 -1.43 34.16
N ALA A 245 5.25 -1.59 32.83
CA ALA A 245 3.95 -1.39 32.19
C ALA A 245 2.96 -2.50 32.62
N ASN A 246 1.69 -2.14 32.78
CA ASN A 246 0.64 -3.08 33.13
C ASN A 246 0.28 -4.05 32.00
N SER A 247 0.46 -3.62 30.76
CA SER A 247 0.15 -4.41 29.57
C SER A 247 1.33 -4.49 28.58
N GLU A 248 1.34 -5.52 27.75
CA GLU A 248 2.27 -5.74 26.65
C GLU A 248 1.48 -5.64 25.34
N LYS A 249 1.92 -4.76 24.42
CA LYS A 249 1.36 -4.65 23.09
C LYS A 249 1.85 -5.81 22.24
N VAL A 250 0.93 -6.66 21.77
CA VAL A 250 1.23 -7.85 20.97
C VAL A 250 0.76 -7.72 19.53
N GLY A 251 -0.02 -6.68 19.24
CA GLY A 251 -0.53 -6.39 17.91
C GLY A 251 -1.32 -5.08 17.88
N PHE A 252 -2.03 -4.86 16.80
CA PHE A 252 -2.90 -3.69 16.62
C PHE A 252 -4.06 -4.02 15.68
N ILE A 253 -5.13 -3.24 15.78
CA ILE A 253 -6.22 -3.25 14.82
C ILE A 253 -5.94 -2.16 13.80
N MET A 254 -5.82 -2.56 12.52
CA MET A 254 -5.66 -1.65 11.39
C MET A 254 -7.04 -1.29 10.85
N LYS A 255 -7.35 0.00 10.78
CA LYS A 255 -8.49 0.52 10.01
C LYS A 255 -8.04 0.82 8.59
N CYS A 256 -8.71 0.25 7.60
CA CYS A 256 -8.51 0.50 6.17
C CYS A 256 -9.73 1.22 5.61
N LYS A 257 -9.52 2.28 4.83
CA LYS A 257 -10.58 3.03 4.15
C LYS A 257 -10.21 3.29 2.70
N VAL A 258 -11.06 2.89 1.76
CA VAL A 258 -10.90 3.21 0.34
C VAL A 258 -11.37 4.62 0.07
N VAL A 259 -10.44 5.53 -0.19
CA VAL A 259 -10.76 6.95 -0.47
C VAL A 259 -10.85 7.27 -1.95
N LYS A 260 -10.35 6.36 -2.79
CA LYS A 260 -10.46 6.43 -4.25
C LYS A 260 -10.46 5.05 -4.84
N SER A 261 -11.35 4.79 -5.78
CA SER A 261 -11.28 3.65 -6.69
C SER A 261 -11.74 4.05 -8.09
N LYS A 262 -11.02 3.56 -9.11
CA LYS A 262 -11.42 3.61 -10.53
C LYS A 262 -12.00 2.27 -10.99
N VAL A 263 -11.94 1.25 -10.13
CA VAL A 263 -12.17 -0.17 -10.49
C VAL A 263 -13.23 -0.85 -9.61
N SER A 264 -13.71 -0.15 -8.58
CA SER A 264 -14.77 -0.61 -7.67
C SER A 264 -15.47 0.61 -7.08
N ASN A 265 -16.56 0.40 -6.34
CA ASN A 265 -17.19 1.48 -5.59
C ASN A 265 -16.24 1.92 -4.44
N PRO A 266 -15.74 3.17 -4.42
CA PRO A 266 -14.98 3.68 -3.28
C PRO A 266 -15.94 3.87 -2.10
N MET A 267 -15.55 4.06 -0.92
CA MET A 267 -16.33 4.33 0.29
C MET A 267 -16.45 3.16 1.27
N GLY A 268 -15.82 2.02 0.97
CA GLY A 268 -15.72 0.93 1.93
C GLY A 268 -14.65 1.24 2.99
N GLU A 269 -14.91 0.78 4.20
CA GLU A 269 -13.91 0.72 5.27
C GLU A 269 -14.02 -0.61 6.01
N CYS A 270 -12.90 -1.10 6.53
CA CYS A 270 -12.83 -2.32 7.34
C CYS A 270 -11.77 -2.19 8.41
N GLU A 271 -11.85 -3.04 9.40
CA GLU A 271 -10.85 -3.18 10.45
C GLU A 271 -10.24 -4.57 10.40
N ILE A 272 -8.93 -4.67 10.64
CA ILE A 272 -8.19 -5.91 10.45
C ILE A 272 -7.22 -6.08 11.61
N PRO A 273 -7.36 -7.11 12.45
CA PRO A 273 -6.39 -7.41 13.50
C PRO A 273 -5.06 -7.87 12.91
N CYS A 274 -3.97 -7.38 13.47
CA CYS A 274 -2.62 -7.74 13.09
C CYS A 274 -1.76 -8.00 14.34
N PHE A 275 -1.22 -9.20 14.47
CA PHE A 275 -0.27 -9.55 15.52
C PHE A 275 1.16 -9.39 15.06
N PHE A 276 2.06 -9.02 15.96
CA PHE A 276 3.47 -8.78 15.63
C PHE A 276 4.26 -10.05 15.29
N ASP A 277 3.81 -11.21 15.77
CA ASP A 277 4.48 -12.50 15.62
C ASP A 277 3.92 -13.38 14.49
N ARG A 278 2.76 -13.06 13.94
CA ARG A 278 2.07 -13.91 12.94
C ARG A 278 1.29 -13.17 11.85
N GLY A 279 1.22 -11.84 11.90
CA GLY A 279 0.58 -11.03 10.86
C GLY A 279 -0.92 -10.85 11.03
N PHE A 280 -1.61 -10.67 9.90
CA PHE A 280 -3.05 -10.42 9.86
C PHE A 280 -3.85 -11.68 10.15
N VAL A 281 -4.93 -11.53 10.91
CA VAL A 281 -5.83 -12.60 11.33
C VAL A 281 -7.27 -12.10 11.28
N SER A 282 -8.25 -13.01 11.33
CA SER A 282 -9.66 -12.65 11.50
C SER A 282 -9.99 -12.32 12.96
N PHE A 283 -11.08 -11.59 13.20
CA PHE A 283 -11.45 -11.16 14.55
C PHE A 283 -11.74 -12.33 15.51
N ASP A 284 -12.32 -13.42 15.04
CA ASP A 284 -12.57 -14.63 15.81
C ASP A 284 -11.29 -15.27 16.36
N GLN A 285 -10.16 -15.07 15.70
CA GLN A 285 -8.85 -15.57 16.11
C GLN A 285 -8.16 -14.69 17.16
N VAL A 286 -8.61 -13.46 17.38
CA VAL A 286 -7.96 -12.52 18.32
C VAL A 286 -7.94 -13.08 19.74
N LYS A 287 -9.08 -13.51 20.27
CA LYS A 287 -9.18 -14.05 21.64
C LYS A 287 -8.36 -15.34 21.82
N PRO A 288 -8.46 -16.36 20.96
CA PRO A 288 -7.60 -17.55 21.04
C PRO A 288 -6.10 -17.22 21.05
N ILE A 289 -5.66 -16.31 20.18
CA ILE A 289 -4.25 -15.92 20.07
C ILE A 289 -3.79 -15.17 21.33
N ARG A 290 -4.57 -14.21 21.84
CA ARG A 290 -4.26 -13.52 23.09
C ARG A 290 -4.06 -14.52 24.23
N ASN A 291 -4.97 -15.50 24.38
CA ASN A 291 -4.89 -16.53 25.41
C ASN A 291 -3.64 -17.42 25.25
N GLU A 292 -3.28 -17.77 24.01
CA GLU A 292 -2.02 -18.50 23.73
C GLU A 292 -0.81 -17.68 24.18
N LEU A 293 -0.73 -16.41 23.78
CA LEU A 293 0.39 -15.54 24.14
C LEU A 293 0.49 -15.32 25.64
N MET A 294 -0.63 -15.15 26.35
CA MET A 294 -0.64 -15.06 27.81
C MET A 294 -0.06 -16.31 28.45
N LYS A 295 -0.45 -17.52 27.99
CA LYS A 295 0.09 -18.80 28.48
C LYS A 295 1.60 -18.89 28.25
N LEU A 296 2.07 -18.54 27.04
CA LEU A 296 3.49 -18.54 26.71
C LEU A 296 4.29 -17.56 27.58
N ARG A 297 3.75 -16.36 27.85
CA ARG A 297 4.38 -15.37 28.73
C ARG A 297 4.43 -15.85 30.18
N ALA A 298 3.34 -16.46 30.67
CA ALA A 298 3.30 -17.02 32.01
C ALA A 298 4.31 -18.14 32.21
N GLN A 299 4.46 -19.04 31.25
CA GLN A 299 5.48 -20.08 31.27
C GLN A 299 6.90 -19.49 31.26
N LYS A 300 7.17 -18.53 30.38
CA LYS A 300 8.47 -17.87 30.27
C LYS A 300 8.90 -17.16 31.55
N TYR A 301 7.97 -16.55 32.31
CA TYR A 301 8.27 -15.75 33.48
C TYR A 301 7.88 -16.45 34.78
N GLY A 302 7.45 -17.73 34.74
CA GLY A 302 7.14 -18.55 35.95
C GLY A 302 5.95 -18.05 36.75
N LYS A 303 5.02 -17.28 36.19
CA LYS A 303 3.84 -16.73 36.84
C LYS A 303 2.57 -17.48 36.43
N ARG A 304 1.69 -17.76 37.45
CA ARG A 304 0.37 -18.34 37.19
C ARG A 304 -0.56 -17.29 36.57
N ILE A 305 -1.33 -17.67 35.56
CA ILE A 305 -2.35 -16.81 34.97
C ILE A 305 -3.59 -16.88 35.87
N PRO A 306 -4.13 -15.75 36.38
CA PRO A 306 -5.43 -15.71 37.03
C PRO A 306 -6.51 -16.21 36.08
N LYS A 307 -7.50 -16.93 36.57
CA LYS A 307 -8.62 -17.42 35.75
C LYS A 307 -9.41 -16.26 35.14
N GLU A 308 -9.53 -15.17 35.85
CA GLU A 308 -10.18 -13.91 35.46
C GLU A 308 -9.59 -13.29 34.17
N ASP A 309 -8.26 -13.40 33.98
CA ASP A 309 -7.57 -12.94 32.78
C ASP A 309 -7.86 -13.82 31.49
N LEU A 310 -8.48 -15.00 31.68
CA LEU A 310 -8.81 -15.96 30.61
C LEU A 310 -10.31 -15.94 30.25
N GLU A 311 -11.15 -15.44 31.17
CA GLU A 311 -12.60 -15.31 30.99
C GLU A 311 -12.92 -13.84 30.77
N ASP A 312 -12.70 -13.34 29.56
CA ASP A 312 -12.93 -11.94 29.32
C ASP A 312 -14.26 -11.58 28.81
N GLU A 313 -14.72 -10.50 29.38
CA GLU A 313 -15.66 -9.49 28.95
C GLU A 313 -15.76 -9.39 27.44
N GLU A 314 -16.97 -9.29 26.92
CA GLU A 314 -17.25 -8.70 25.63
C GLU A 314 -16.77 -7.24 25.66
N GLU A 315 -15.48 -7.02 25.44
CA GLU A 315 -14.96 -5.67 25.26
C GLU A 315 -15.64 -5.07 24.03
N SER A 316 -16.63 -4.22 24.29
CA SER A 316 -17.03 -3.18 23.36
C SER A 316 -15.78 -2.32 23.08
N TRP A 317 -15.28 -2.38 21.85
CA TRP A 317 -14.25 -1.47 21.37
C TRP A 317 -14.84 -0.07 21.26
N GLU A 318 -15.04 0.59 22.45
CA GLU A 318 -15.52 1.97 22.50
C GLU A 318 -14.47 2.90 21.87
N GLU A 319 -14.99 3.83 21.09
CA GLU A 319 -14.22 4.85 20.40
C GLU A 319 -13.49 5.75 21.40
N GLU A 320 -12.20 5.54 21.60
CA GLU A 320 -11.36 6.64 22.04
C GLU A 320 -11.28 7.66 20.90
N GLU A 321 -12.18 8.62 20.90
CA GLU A 321 -12.00 9.86 20.16
C GLU A 321 -10.71 10.50 20.65
N ASP A 322 -9.66 10.43 19.84
CA ASP A 322 -8.49 11.27 20.00
C ASP A 322 -8.94 12.73 19.85
N GLY A 323 -9.30 13.31 20.99
CA GLY A 323 -9.44 14.74 21.14
C GLY A 323 -8.08 15.42 21.02
N ARG A 324 -7.72 15.79 19.78
CA ARG A 324 -6.92 16.99 19.48
C ARG A 324 -6.82 17.20 17.95
#